data_ad327421abeb886fcf5e92d45d9890b5
#
_entry.id   ad327421abeb886fcf5e92d45d9890b5
#
_cell.length_a   1.000
_cell.length_b   1.000
_cell.length_c   1.000
_cell.angle_alpha   90.00
_cell.angle_beta   90.00
_cell.angle_gamma   90.00
#
_symmetry.space_group_name_H-M   'P 1'
#
loop_
_entity.id
_entity.type
_entity.pdbx_description
1 polymer ?
#
loop_
_entity_poly.entity_id
_entity_poly.type
_entity_poly.pdbx_seq_one_letter_code
_entity_poly.pdbx_strand_id
1 'polypeptide(L)'
;MHLSNTLPHNNRIEIADVLRGFAVMGITLIHFIERFSLNSFPEETCNFLIFTDRVIWDSVFFTFSGKAYCIFALLFGFSFFIQDNSQKLKGKDFRGRFAWRLVLLLFIACINSALFPGEILVLYALLGYVLIAVCRLSTRTVTIIAVILLLQPIELGQIIYALINPDYIINADLDAPYWELVNAAQKEGSFLEMCKTAIWTGNVANMGWMLLHGRVTQTAGLFMVGMIIGRSNAFLYSEKNIKIWIKVFIIAVTAFFPIYGLINILPDFISREALLIPSVLLCKSLSNIAFTGIMFAGIILVYYLTTLKNVLHKFAPYGRMSLTNYLSQSLIGGFLFYNWGLGLYLHTGITACILIGVSVFFLQYFFCNWWLRSHRQGPLEWLWKKATWIKVGKG
;
A
#
# COMPACT_ATOMS: atom_id res chain seq x y z
N MET A 1 -21.18 26.95 -24.86
CA MET A 1 -19.74 26.80 -25.09
C MET A 1 -19.26 25.63 -24.24
N HIS A 2 -19.30 24.39 -24.78
CA HIS A 2 -18.84 23.18 -24.10
C HIS A 2 -17.31 23.14 -24.19
N LEU A 3 -16.63 23.64 -23.16
CA LEU A 3 -15.21 23.34 -22.97
C LEU A 3 -15.08 21.85 -22.61
N SER A 4 -14.62 21.05 -23.57
CA SER A 4 -14.25 19.66 -23.37
C SER A 4 -13.07 19.60 -22.39
N ASN A 5 -13.36 19.42 -21.10
CA ASN A 5 -12.37 19.10 -20.07
C ASN A 5 -11.84 17.65 -20.27
N THR A 6 -11.27 17.38 -21.41
CA THR A 6 -10.54 16.14 -21.68
C THR A 6 -9.12 16.33 -21.14
N LEU A 7 -8.67 15.36 -20.35
CA LEU A 7 -7.26 15.26 -19.97
C LEU A 7 -6.41 15.45 -21.26
N PRO A 8 -5.43 16.35 -21.25
CA PRO A 8 -4.57 16.54 -22.42
C PRO A 8 -3.92 15.21 -22.77
N HIS A 9 -3.96 14.84 -24.03
CA HIS A 9 -3.68 13.51 -24.58
C HIS A 9 -2.27 12.96 -24.27
N ASN A 10 -1.39 13.75 -23.63
CA ASN A 10 0.02 13.37 -23.38
C ASN A 10 0.66 13.94 -22.11
N ASN A 11 -0.07 14.66 -21.23
CA ASN A 11 0.54 15.20 -20.02
C ASN A 11 0.39 14.21 -18.85
N ARG A 12 1.52 13.74 -18.37
CA ARG A 12 1.65 12.95 -17.14
C ARG A 12 1.16 13.78 -15.97
N ILE A 13 0.38 13.16 -15.09
CA ILE A 13 -0.18 13.83 -13.90
C ILE A 13 0.87 13.73 -12.78
N GLU A 14 1.70 14.78 -12.66
CA GLU A 14 2.85 14.82 -11.76
C GLU A 14 2.48 14.58 -10.29
N ILE A 15 1.38 15.14 -9.81
CA ILE A 15 0.94 14.94 -8.42
C ILE A 15 0.70 13.45 -8.10
N ALA A 16 0.24 12.65 -9.05
CA ALA A 16 0.09 11.21 -8.85
C ALA A 16 1.44 10.51 -8.68
N ASP A 17 2.49 10.97 -9.38
CA ASP A 17 3.84 10.45 -9.21
C ASP A 17 4.45 10.88 -7.87
N VAL A 18 4.20 12.12 -7.43
CA VAL A 18 4.59 12.63 -6.10
C VAL A 18 3.97 11.77 -4.99
N LEU A 19 2.65 11.56 -5.04
CA LEU A 19 1.92 10.74 -4.06
C LEU A 19 2.44 9.30 -4.05
N ARG A 20 2.74 8.74 -5.23
CA ARG A 20 3.29 7.38 -5.35
C ARG A 20 4.70 7.32 -4.76
N GLY A 21 5.54 8.32 -5.01
CA GLY A 21 6.88 8.41 -4.44
C GLY A 21 6.86 8.51 -2.92
N PHE A 22 5.97 9.32 -2.37
CA PHE A 22 5.77 9.43 -0.94
C PHE A 22 5.29 8.11 -0.31
N ALA A 23 4.33 7.44 -0.96
CA ALA A 23 3.81 6.16 -0.47
C ALA A 23 4.89 5.07 -0.45
N VAL A 24 5.68 4.94 -1.54
CA VAL A 24 6.75 3.92 -1.60
C VAL A 24 7.87 4.23 -0.61
N MET A 25 8.22 5.49 -0.40
CA MET A 25 9.15 5.88 0.68
C MET A 25 8.62 5.41 2.05
N GLY A 26 7.36 5.71 2.39
CA GLY A 26 6.77 5.27 3.65
C GLY A 26 6.75 3.75 3.81
N ILE A 27 6.46 3.02 2.73
CA ILE A 27 6.52 1.55 2.70
C ILE A 27 7.96 1.07 2.97
N THR A 28 8.96 1.69 2.32
CA THR A 28 10.38 1.35 2.54
C THR A 28 10.74 1.51 4.02
N LEU A 29 10.43 2.65 4.63
CA LEU A 29 10.76 2.90 6.04
C LEU A 29 10.11 1.89 6.99
N ILE A 30 8.82 1.55 6.79
CA ILE A 30 8.12 0.53 7.58
C ILE A 30 8.78 -0.84 7.41
N HIS A 31 9.10 -1.24 6.19
CA HIS A 31 9.69 -2.56 5.94
C HIS A 31 11.03 -2.73 6.67
N PHE A 32 11.84 -1.69 6.75
CA PHE A 32 13.14 -1.78 7.43
C PHE A 32 13.02 -1.91 8.94
N ILE A 33 12.01 -1.29 9.57
CA ILE A 33 11.85 -1.36 11.03
C ILE A 33 10.92 -2.49 11.48
N GLU A 34 10.06 -3.05 10.61
CA GLU A 34 9.10 -4.10 10.97
C GLU A 34 9.48 -5.45 10.36
N ARG A 35 9.63 -5.50 9.03
CA ARG A 35 9.69 -6.76 8.30
C ARG A 35 11.09 -7.31 8.16
N PHE A 36 12.05 -6.49 7.78
CA PHE A 36 13.43 -6.96 7.62
C PHE A 36 14.12 -7.21 8.96
N SER A 37 13.81 -6.44 9.99
CA SER A 37 14.29 -6.67 11.35
C SER A 37 13.80 -7.95 11.99
N LEU A 38 12.80 -8.62 11.40
CA LEU A 38 12.12 -9.82 11.92
C LEU A 38 11.53 -9.62 13.34
N ASN A 39 11.24 -8.37 13.70
CA ASN A 39 10.87 -7.95 15.07
C ASN A 39 11.83 -8.51 16.14
N SER A 40 13.09 -8.70 15.75
CA SER A 40 14.14 -9.24 16.61
C SER A 40 15.15 -8.12 16.86
N PHE A 41 15.07 -7.52 18.04
CA PHE A 41 15.96 -6.42 18.41
C PHE A 41 16.84 -6.85 19.58
N PRO A 42 18.16 -6.53 19.54
CA PRO A 42 19.03 -6.79 20.68
C PRO A 42 18.59 -5.98 21.89
N GLU A 43 18.89 -6.49 23.09
CA GLU A 43 18.67 -5.73 24.33
C GLU A 43 19.53 -4.47 24.32
N GLU A 44 18.87 -3.33 24.36
CA GLU A 44 19.55 -2.03 24.34
C GLU A 44 19.74 -1.52 25.78
N THR A 45 20.95 -1.17 26.12
CA THR A 45 21.33 -0.66 27.45
C THR A 45 21.55 0.86 27.47
N CYS A 46 21.70 1.48 26.34
CA CYS A 46 21.88 2.93 26.23
C CYS A 46 20.54 3.65 26.31
N ASN A 47 20.30 4.42 27.36
CA ASN A 47 19.05 5.17 27.57
C ASN A 47 18.68 6.08 26.38
N PHE A 48 19.67 6.66 25.71
CA PHE A 48 19.44 7.47 24.54
C PHE A 48 18.88 6.64 23.38
N LEU A 49 19.44 5.46 23.11
CA LEU A 49 18.94 4.56 22.06
C LEU A 49 17.56 4.00 22.40
N ILE A 50 17.31 3.63 23.64
CA ILE A 50 15.96 3.21 24.10
C ILE A 50 14.93 4.30 23.80
N PHE A 51 15.26 5.55 24.13
CA PHE A 51 14.37 6.69 23.85
C PHE A 51 14.16 6.91 22.33
N THR A 52 15.24 6.91 21.56
CA THR A 52 15.15 7.13 20.09
C THR A 52 14.41 6.00 19.40
N ASP A 53 14.63 4.75 19.80
CA ASP A 53 13.94 3.57 19.27
C ASP A 53 12.43 3.68 19.47
N ARG A 54 12.00 4.05 20.67
CA ARG A 54 10.57 4.28 20.96
C ARG A 54 9.98 5.39 20.12
N VAL A 55 10.63 6.56 20.06
CA VAL A 55 10.14 7.71 19.28
C VAL A 55 10.07 7.38 17.79
N ILE A 56 11.08 6.70 17.25
CA ILE A 56 11.11 6.29 15.85
C ILE A 56 9.99 5.29 15.56
N TRP A 57 9.85 4.25 16.40
CA TRP A 57 8.81 3.26 16.26
C TRP A 57 7.43 3.92 16.23
N ASP A 58 7.09 4.65 17.27
CA ASP A 58 5.79 5.30 17.39
C ASP A 58 5.52 6.25 16.22
N SER A 59 6.50 7.08 15.85
CA SER A 59 6.32 8.08 14.77
C SER A 59 6.15 7.43 13.39
N VAL A 60 6.97 6.43 13.06
CA VAL A 60 6.93 5.78 11.75
C VAL A 60 5.69 4.90 11.63
N PHE A 61 5.35 4.13 12.67
CA PHE A 61 4.12 3.33 12.67
C PHE A 61 2.87 4.22 12.63
N PHE A 62 2.81 5.27 13.44
CA PHE A 62 1.69 6.20 13.41
C PHE A 62 1.51 6.81 12.03
N THR A 63 2.60 7.22 11.38
CA THR A 63 2.51 7.94 10.11
C THR A 63 2.25 7.02 8.92
N PHE A 64 2.92 5.87 8.83
CA PHE A 64 2.95 5.07 7.60
C PHE A 64 2.26 3.72 7.70
N SER A 65 2.22 3.08 8.89
CA SER A 65 1.61 1.75 9.02
C SER A 65 0.12 1.78 8.70
N GLY A 66 -0.29 0.95 7.76
CA GLY A 66 -1.68 0.92 7.32
C GLY A 66 -2.13 2.11 6.45
N LYS A 67 -1.29 3.12 6.17
CA LYS A 67 -1.64 4.33 5.40
C LYS A 67 -0.88 4.41 4.08
N ALA A 68 0.42 4.13 4.10
CA ALA A 68 1.24 4.20 2.88
C ALA A 68 0.72 3.26 1.78
N TYR A 69 0.35 2.01 2.12
CA TYR A 69 -0.25 1.10 1.16
C TYR A 69 -1.64 1.58 0.67
N CYS A 70 -2.43 2.26 1.52
CA CYS A 70 -3.72 2.82 1.12
C CYS A 70 -3.56 3.89 0.03
N ILE A 71 -2.56 4.79 0.17
CA ILE A 71 -2.23 5.77 -0.87
C ILE A 71 -1.84 5.03 -2.16
N PHE A 72 -1.03 3.98 -2.05
CA PHE A 72 -0.61 3.20 -3.21
C PHE A 72 -1.79 2.47 -3.89
N ALA A 73 -2.75 1.95 -3.10
CA ALA A 73 -3.98 1.34 -3.59
C ALA A 73 -4.87 2.34 -4.35
N LEU A 74 -5.08 3.54 -3.81
CA LEU A 74 -5.80 4.62 -4.50
C LEU A 74 -5.17 4.93 -5.86
N LEU A 75 -3.85 5.03 -5.91
CA LEU A 75 -3.12 5.33 -7.14
C LEU A 75 -3.10 4.17 -8.14
N PHE A 76 -3.26 2.92 -7.68
CA PHE A 76 -3.44 1.77 -8.55
C PHE A 76 -4.77 1.85 -9.31
N GLY A 77 -5.88 2.09 -8.59
CA GLY A 77 -7.20 2.30 -9.20
C GLY A 77 -7.24 3.52 -10.13
N PHE A 78 -6.61 4.62 -9.73
CA PHE A 78 -6.44 5.80 -10.57
C PHE A 78 -5.67 5.49 -11.86
N SER A 79 -4.56 4.76 -11.75
CA SER A 79 -3.74 4.36 -12.89
C SER A 79 -4.47 3.44 -13.86
N PHE A 80 -5.34 2.54 -13.35
CA PHE A 80 -6.23 1.74 -14.16
C PHE A 80 -7.15 2.63 -15.00
N PHE A 81 -7.85 3.59 -14.34
CA PHE A 81 -8.76 4.48 -15.05
C PHE A 81 -8.06 5.25 -16.17
N ILE A 82 -6.90 5.83 -15.92
CA ILE A 82 -6.15 6.59 -16.94
C ILE A 82 -5.85 5.72 -18.16
N GLN A 83 -5.47 4.45 -17.93
CA GLN A 83 -5.17 3.51 -19.02
C GLN A 83 -6.45 3.08 -19.77
N ASP A 84 -7.53 2.71 -19.04
CA ASP A 84 -8.82 2.33 -19.64
C ASP A 84 -9.40 3.48 -20.46
N ASN A 85 -9.42 4.69 -19.90
CA ASN A 85 -9.93 5.87 -20.60
C ASN A 85 -9.12 6.20 -21.87
N SER A 86 -7.79 6.11 -21.78
CA SER A 86 -6.92 6.32 -22.94
C SER A 86 -7.15 5.31 -24.08
N GLN A 87 -7.46 4.06 -23.75
CA GLN A 87 -7.77 3.04 -24.76
C GLN A 87 -9.20 3.20 -25.30
N LYS A 88 -10.15 3.56 -24.42
CA LYS A 88 -11.54 3.83 -24.78
C LYS A 88 -11.64 4.98 -25.78
N LEU A 89 -10.87 6.06 -25.62
CA LEU A 89 -10.80 7.17 -26.58
C LEU A 89 -10.27 6.73 -27.94
N LYS A 90 -9.53 5.62 -28.02
CA LYS A 90 -9.06 5.00 -29.27
C LYS A 90 -10.02 3.92 -29.78
N GLY A 91 -11.23 3.80 -29.22
CA GLY A 91 -12.20 2.77 -29.60
C GLY A 91 -11.83 1.35 -29.18
N LYS A 92 -10.87 1.18 -28.24
CA LYS A 92 -10.37 -0.13 -27.82
C LYS A 92 -10.84 -0.50 -26.42
N ASP A 93 -11.18 -1.76 -26.22
CA ASP A 93 -11.45 -2.30 -24.88
C ASP A 93 -10.13 -2.69 -24.19
N PHE A 94 -9.91 -2.12 -23.00
CA PHE A 94 -8.69 -2.36 -22.24
C PHE A 94 -8.79 -3.54 -21.25
N ARG A 95 -9.98 -4.04 -20.96
CA ARG A 95 -10.23 -5.06 -19.92
C ARG A 95 -9.37 -6.31 -20.07
N GLY A 96 -9.36 -6.92 -21.26
CA GLY A 96 -8.54 -8.10 -21.53
C GLY A 96 -7.03 -7.82 -21.41
N ARG A 97 -6.60 -6.64 -21.86
CA ARG A 97 -5.19 -6.23 -21.74
C ARG A 97 -4.82 -5.95 -20.27
N PHE A 98 -5.73 -5.40 -19.49
CA PHE A 98 -5.51 -5.20 -18.06
C PHE A 98 -5.49 -6.53 -17.30
N ALA A 99 -6.39 -7.48 -17.63
CA ALA A 99 -6.34 -8.82 -17.05
C ALA A 99 -4.98 -9.48 -17.27
N TRP A 100 -4.45 -9.42 -18.50
CA TRP A 100 -3.09 -9.90 -18.79
C TRP A 100 -2.01 -9.16 -17.98
N ARG A 101 -2.16 -7.84 -17.81
CA ARG A 101 -1.27 -7.04 -16.98
C ARG A 101 -1.28 -7.47 -15.50
N LEU A 102 -2.44 -7.90 -14.99
CA LEU A 102 -2.57 -8.44 -13.63
C LEU A 102 -1.89 -9.81 -13.50
N VAL A 103 -2.00 -10.68 -14.51
CA VAL A 103 -1.26 -11.96 -14.54
C VAL A 103 0.25 -11.73 -14.50
N LEU A 104 0.75 -10.77 -15.28
CA LEU A 104 2.16 -10.40 -15.24
C LEU A 104 2.57 -9.82 -13.87
N LEU A 105 1.69 -9.01 -13.25
CA LEU A 105 1.92 -8.49 -11.91
C LEU A 105 1.98 -9.61 -10.88
N LEU A 106 1.07 -10.60 -10.97
CA LEU A 106 1.07 -11.77 -10.10
C LEU A 106 2.39 -12.56 -10.23
N PHE A 107 2.87 -12.74 -11.46
CA PHE A 107 4.16 -13.41 -11.69
C PHE A 107 5.34 -12.63 -11.05
N ILE A 108 5.37 -11.31 -11.22
CA ILE A 108 6.38 -10.45 -10.58
C ILE A 108 6.26 -10.54 -9.04
N ALA A 109 5.04 -10.52 -8.51
CA ALA A 109 4.77 -10.63 -7.09
C ALA A 109 5.22 -11.97 -6.51
N CYS A 110 4.98 -13.08 -7.21
CA CYS A 110 5.45 -14.41 -6.81
C CYS A 110 6.99 -14.50 -6.79
N ILE A 111 7.67 -13.84 -7.72
CA ILE A 111 9.15 -13.74 -7.67
C ILE A 111 9.58 -12.92 -6.46
N ASN A 112 8.92 -11.78 -6.20
CA ASN A 112 9.27 -10.93 -5.07
C ASN A 112 8.96 -11.60 -3.73
N SER A 113 7.89 -12.39 -3.64
CA SER A 113 7.53 -13.10 -2.40
C SER A 113 8.61 -14.13 -1.99
N ALA A 114 9.42 -14.63 -2.93
CA ALA A 114 10.58 -15.45 -2.60
C ALA A 114 11.62 -14.71 -1.75
N LEU A 115 11.72 -13.39 -1.91
CA LEU A 115 12.67 -12.53 -1.20
C LEU A 115 12.03 -11.78 -0.01
N PHE A 116 10.70 -11.58 -0.08
CA PHE A 116 9.95 -10.79 0.89
C PHE A 116 8.57 -11.39 1.14
N PRO A 117 8.39 -12.17 2.23
CA PRO A 117 7.11 -12.84 2.53
C PRO A 117 5.92 -11.89 2.80
N GLY A 118 6.18 -10.64 3.16
CA GLY A 118 5.16 -9.60 3.37
C GLY A 118 4.60 -8.96 2.09
N GLU A 119 4.56 -9.69 0.96
CA GLU A 119 4.27 -9.20 -0.38
C GLU A 119 2.80 -8.78 -0.58
N ILE A 120 2.57 -7.50 -0.90
CA ILE A 120 1.22 -6.97 -1.14
C ILE A 120 0.80 -7.02 -2.62
N LEU A 121 1.75 -7.13 -3.55
CA LEU A 121 1.42 -7.12 -4.99
C LEU A 121 0.62 -8.35 -5.41
N VAL A 122 0.73 -9.48 -4.69
CA VAL A 122 -0.13 -10.65 -4.88
C VAL A 122 -1.59 -10.26 -4.68
N LEU A 123 -1.91 -9.60 -3.57
CA LEU A 123 -3.25 -9.09 -3.29
C LEU A 123 -3.71 -8.09 -4.35
N TYR A 124 -2.84 -7.17 -4.78
CA TYR A 124 -3.14 -6.19 -5.81
C TYR A 124 -3.43 -6.83 -7.17
N ALA A 125 -2.70 -7.87 -7.53
CA ALA A 125 -2.93 -8.61 -8.76
C ALA A 125 -4.28 -9.31 -8.74
N LEU A 126 -4.65 -9.96 -7.63
CA LEU A 126 -5.94 -10.64 -7.47
C LEU A 126 -7.10 -9.65 -7.41
N LEU A 127 -7.02 -8.63 -6.57
CA LEU A 127 -8.10 -7.65 -6.41
C LEU A 127 -8.22 -6.68 -7.59
N GLY A 128 -7.20 -6.54 -8.42
CA GLY A 128 -7.24 -5.75 -9.64
C GLY A 128 -8.36 -6.19 -10.59
N TYR A 129 -8.80 -7.46 -10.55
CA TYR A 129 -9.94 -7.95 -11.33
C TYR A 129 -11.26 -7.29 -10.95
N VAL A 130 -11.41 -6.82 -9.72
CA VAL A 130 -12.59 -6.06 -9.29
C VAL A 130 -12.75 -4.79 -10.13
N LEU A 131 -11.65 -4.10 -10.49
CA LEU A 131 -11.70 -2.94 -11.39
C LEU A 131 -12.25 -3.28 -12.76
N ILE A 132 -11.90 -4.46 -13.29
CA ILE A 132 -12.45 -4.95 -14.57
C ILE A 132 -13.97 -5.16 -14.47
N ALA A 133 -14.43 -5.74 -13.36
CA ALA A 133 -15.85 -6.00 -13.14
C ALA A 133 -16.67 -4.71 -13.05
N VAL A 134 -16.14 -3.67 -12.36
CA VAL A 134 -16.90 -2.45 -12.07
C VAL A 134 -16.64 -1.30 -13.05
N CYS A 135 -15.67 -1.40 -13.95
CA CYS A 135 -15.24 -0.26 -14.79
C CYS A 135 -16.34 0.27 -15.74
N ARG A 136 -17.35 -0.53 -16.06
CA ARG A 136 -18.48 -0.14 -16.92
C ARG A 136 -19.72 0.33 -16.13
N LEU A 137 -19.71 0.16 -14.80
CA LEU A 137 -20.82 0.60 -13.94
C LEU A 137 -20.81 2.13 -13.79
N SER A 138 -21.98 2.68 -13.44
CA SER A 138 -22.11 4.11 -13.15
C SER A 138 -21.21 4.52 -11.97
N THR A 139 -20.77 5.76 -11.97
CA THR A 139 -19.93 6.28 -10.85
C THR A 139 -20.68 6.17 -9.52
N ARG A 140 -22.02 6.40 -9.51
CA ARG A 140 -22.84 6.26 -8.31
C ARG A 140 -22.82 4.82 -7.77
N THR A 141 -23.01 3.83 -8.64
CA THR A 141 -22.95 2.40 -8.25
C THR A 141 -21.58 2.02 -7.69
N VAL A 142 -20.52 2.42 -8.38
CA VAL A 142 -19.14 2.16 -7.91
C VAL A 142 -18.88 2.82 -6.56
N THR A 143 -19.39 4.04 -6.33
CA THR A 143 -19.25 4.73 -5.04
C THR A 143 -19.96 3.97 -3.93
N ILE A 144 -21.19 3.47 -4.18
CA ILE A 144 -21.94 2.69 -3.18
C ILE A 144 -21.16 1.41 -2.81
N ILE A 145 -20.69 0.67 -3.82
CA ILE A 145 -19.91 -0.56 -3.59
C ILE A 145 -18.61 -0.24 -2.82
N ALA A 146 -17.89 0.82 -3.22
CA ALA A 146 -16.67 1.23 -2.54
C ALA A 146 -16.91 1.58 -1.06
N VAL A 147 -17.98 2.32 -0.76
CA VAL A 147 -18.35 2.66 0.62
C VAL A 147 -18.67 1.41 1.42
N ILE A 148 -19.48 0.48 0.88
CA ILE A 148 -19.80 -0.78 1.56
C ILE A 148 -18.50 -1.55 1.89
N LEU A 149 -17.58 -1.67 0.94
CA LEU A 149 -16.31 -2.38 1.17
C LEU A 149 -15.41 -1.67 2.20
N LEU A 150 -15.38 -0.34 2.20
CA LEU A 150 -14.58 0.44 3.15
C LEU A 150 -15.17 0.45 4.56
N LEU A 151 -16.46 0.16 4.72
CA LEU A 151 -17.10 -0.05 6.02
C LEU A 151 -16.75 -1.41 6.66
N GLN A 152 -15.87 -2.18 6.04
CA GLN A 152 -15.35 -3.44 6.57
C GLN A 152 -16.48 -4.46 6.89
N PRO A 153 -17.18 -4.97 5.86
CA PRO A 153 -18.34 -5.83 6.05
C PRO A 153 -18.02 -7.17 6.73
N ILE A 154 -16.76 -7.63 6.65
CA ILE A 154 -16.34 -8.88 7.31
C ILE A 154 -16.31 -8.67 8.82
N GLU A 155 -15.66 -7.62 9.30
CA GLU A 155 -15.55 -7.27 10.72
C GLU A 155 -16.93 -6.95 11.31
N LEU A 156 -17.76 -6.20 10.58
CA LEU A 156 -19.15 -5.96 10.96
C LEU A 156 -19.96 -7.27 11.07
N GLY A 157 -19.77 -8.18 10.12
CA GLY A 157 -20.39 -9.50 10.15
C GLY A 157 -19.94 -10.34 11.36
N GLN A 158 -18.66 -10.30 11.70
CA GLN A 158 -18.12 -10.98 12.90
C GLN A 158 -18.71 -10.40 14.19
N ILE A 159 -18.83 -9.06 14.30
CA ILE A 159 -19.47 -8.41 15.46
C ILE A 159 -20.91 -8.85 15.59
N ILE A 160 -21.69 -8.81 14.50
CA ILE A 160 -23.09 -9.23 14.49
C ILE A 160 -23.21 -10.71 14.89
N TYR A 161 -22.38 -11.58 14.29
CA TYR A 161 -22.37 -13.01 14.61
C TYR A 161 -22.05 -13.27 16.08
N ALA A 162 -21.07 -12.57 16.62
CA ALA A 162 -20.69 -12.68 18.03
C ALA A 162 -21.78 -12.15 18.98
N LEU A 163 -22.58 -11.16 18.58
CA LEU A 163 -23.72 -10.69 19.39
C LEU A 163 -24.85 -11.72 19.43
N ILE A 164 -25.08 -12.42 18.32
CA ILE A 164 -26.16 -13.43 18.22
C ILE A 164 -25.74 -14.74 18.92
N ASN A 165 -24.45 -15.08 18.90
CA ASN A 165 -23.89 -16.33 19.45
C ASN A 165 -22.97 -16.02 20.64
N PRO A 166 -23.48 -16.04 21.88
CA PRO A 166 -22.67 -15.74 23.08
C PRO A 166 -21.47 -16.66 23.28
N ASP A 167 -21.54 -17.90 22.85
CA ASP A 167 -20.47 -18.91 23.03
C ASP A 167 -19.43 -18.88 21.88
N TYR A 168 -19.58 -17.98 20.92
CA TYR A 168 -18.64 -17.87 19.81
C TYR A 168 -17.26 -17.39 20.30
N ILE A 169 -16.23 -18.16 19.96
CA ILE A 169 -14.82 -17.84 20.21
C ILE A 169 -14.17 -17.49 18.88
N ILE A 170 -13.56 -16.31 18.81
CA ILE A 170 -12.81 -15.89 17.62
C ILE A 170 -11.39 -16.48 17.66
N ASN A 171 -10.94 -17.04 16.55
CA ASN A 171 -9.53 -17.40 16.38
C ASN A 171 -8.85 -16.28 15.59
N ALA A 172 -8.10 -15.43 16.28
CA ALA A 172 -7.43 -14.27 15.68
C ALA A 172 -6.05 -14.60 15.11
N ASP A 173 -5.45 -15.73 15.50
CA ASP A 173 -4.05 -16.07 15.22
C ASP A 173 -3.89 -17.25 14.25
N LEU A 174 -4.85 -17.41 13.33
CA LEU A 174 -4.82 -18.50 12.33
C LEU A 174 -3.58 -18.48 11.42
N ASP A 175 -2.98 -17.33 11.23
CA ASP A 175 -1.79 -17.13 10.39
C ASP A 175 -0.47 -17.26 11.18
N ALA A 176 -0.50 -17.19 12.51
CA ALA A 176 0.68 -17.21 13.37
C ALA A 176 1.60 -18.43 13.14
N PRO A 177 1.10 -19.69 13.07
CA PRO A 177 1.98 -20.86 12.85
C PRO A 177 2.74 -20.80 11.51
N TYR A 178 2.13 -20.21 10.50
CA TYR A 178 2.78 -20.03 9.20
C TYR A 178 3.87 -18.95 9.26
N TRP A 179 3.63 -17.85 10.01
CA TRP A 179 4.65 -16.82 10.24
C TRP A 179 5.83 -17.33 11.04
N GLU A 180 5.63 -18.21 12.01
CA GLU A 180 6.72 -18.86 12.76
C GLU A 180 7.66 -19.64 11.84
N LEU A 181 7.11 -20.44 10.92
CA LEU A 181 7.90 -21.18 9.93
C LEU A 181 8.67 -20.25 8.98
N VAL A 182 8.03 -19.16 8.55
CA VAL A 182 8.67 -18.16 7.69
C VAL A 182 9.81 -17.46 8.41
N ASN A 183 9.58 -17.04 9.65
CA ASN A 183 10.59 -16.36 10.47
C ASN A 183 11.77 -17.28 10.77
N ALA A 184 11.52 -18.56 11.07
CA ALA A 184 12.58 -19.55 11.27
C ALA A 184 13.45 -19.70 10.00
N ALA A 185 12.82 -19.83 8.82
CA ALA A 185 13.55 -19.93 7.57
C ALA A 185 14.36 -18.66 7.23
N GLN A 186 13.88 -17.47 7.62
CA GLN A 186 14.62 -16.20 7.42
C GLN A 186 15.80 -16.06 8.40
N LYS A 187 15.66 -16.58 9.64
CA LYS A 187 16.66 -16.48 10.71
C LYS A 187 17.76 -17.53 10.61
N GLU A 188 17.42 -18.74 10.16
CA GLU A 188 18.32 -19.91 10.26
C GLU A 188 18.50 -20.63 8.93
N GLY A 189 17.56 -20.46 7.99
CA GLY A 189 17.55 -21.20 6.74
C GLY A 189 18.59 -20.73 5.73
N SER A 190 18.95 -21.65 4.83
CA SER A 190 19.68 -21.31 3.62
C SER A 190 18.84 -20.44 2.67
N PHE A 191 19.48 -19.75 1.72
CA PHE A 191 18.77 -18.94 0.72
C PHE A 191 17.66 -19.72 0.01
N LEU A 192 17.92 -20.97 -0.37
CA LEU A 192 16.94 -21.79 -1.10
C LEU A 192 15.75 -22.23 -0.22
N GLU A 193 16.00 -22.57 1.04
CA GLU A 193 14.95 -22.90 2.02
C GLU A 193 14.08 -21.69 2.29
N MET A 194 14.70 -20.53 2.53
CA MET A 194 13.98 -19.27 2.73
C MET A 194 13.10 -18.96 1.51
N CYS A 195 13.62 -19.04 0.29
CA CYS A 195 12.83 -18.80 -0.92
C CYS A 195 11.65 -19.78 -1.07
N LYS A 196 11.87 -21.08 -0.82
CA LYS A 196 10.79 -22.10 -0.88
C LYS A 196 9.72 -21.85 0.16
N THR A 197 10.12 -21.60 1.41
CA THR A 197 9.20 -21.31 2.52
C THR A 197 8.44 -20.01 2.26
N ALA A 198 9.12 -18.97 1.79
CA ALA A 198 8.50 -17.67 1.48
C ALA A 198 7.45 -17.77 0.35
N ILE A 199 7.73 -18.51 -0.73
CA ILE A 199 6.78 -18.67 -1.85
C ILE A 199 5.51 -19.41 -1.42
N TRP A 200 5.61 -20.48 -0.64
CA TRP A 200 4.46 -21.31 -0.26
C TRP A 200 3.86 -20.85 1.07
N THR A 201 4.57 -21.10 2.15
CA THR A 201 4.12 -20.80 3.52
C THR A 201 3.96 -19.30 3.74
N GLY A 202 4.88 -18.48 3.22
CA GLY A 202 4.84 -17.04 3.33
C GLY A 202 3.64 -16.40 2.63
N ASN A 203 3.25 -16.87 1.44
CA ASN A 203 2.04 -16.39 0.79
C ASN A 203 0.76 -16.82 1.52
N VAL A 204 0.72 -18.03 2.11
CA VAL A 204 -0.40 -18.46 2.95
C VAL A 204 -0.51 -17.61 4.20
N ALA A 205 0.59 -17.41 4.93
CA ALA A 205 0.67 -16.56 6.10
C ALA A 205 0.20 -15.13 5.81
N ASN A 206 0.76 -14.54 4.75
CA ASN A 206 0.46 -13.16 4.36
C ASN A 206 -0.98 -12.99 3.88
N MET A 207 -1.52 -13.94 3.10
CA MET A 207 -2.92 -13.88 2.66
C MET A 207 -3.88 -14.09 3.84
N GLY A 208 -3.57 -15.01 4.76
CA GLY A 208 -4.30 -15.19 6.01
C GLY A 208 -4.32 -13.89 6.82
N TRP A 209 -3.16 -13.29 7.04
CA TRP A 209 -3.05 -12.00 7.72
C TRP A 209 -3.88 -10.90 7.04
N MET A 210 -3.82 -10.79 5.72
CA MET A 210 -4.59 -9.79 4.99
C MET A 210 -6.11 -9.98 5.11
N LEU A 211 -6.57 -11.22 5.16
CA LEU A 211 -7.99 -11.54 5.38
C LEU A 211 -8.41 -11.20 6.82
N LEU A 212 -7.62 -11.61 7.82
CA LEU A 212 -7.90 -11.39 9.23
C LEU A 212 -7.85 -9.90 9.62
N HIS A 213 -7.12 -9.07 8.87
CA HIS A 213 -6.93 -7.64 9.17
C HIS A 213 -7.70 -6.72 8.22
N GLY A 214 -8.76 -7.20 7.54
CA GLY A 214 -9.64 -6.39 6.69
C GLY A 214 -8.98 -5.78 5.45
N ARG A 215 -7.76 -6.22 5.08
CA ARG A 215 -7.02 -5.62 3.96
C ARG A 215 -7.64 -5.90 2.60
N VAL A 216 -8.34 -7.02 2.46
CA VAL A 216 -8.99 -7.43 1.20
C VAL A 216 -10.08 -6.46 0.81
N THR A 217 -11.06 -6.23 1.70
CA THR A 217 -12.18 -5.31 1.47
C THR A 217 -11.72 -3.87 1.35
N GLN A 218 -10.79 -3.46 2.23
CA GLN A 218 -10.20 -2.13 2.22
C GLN A 218 -9.48 -1.84 0.89
N THR A 219 -8.64 -2.74 0.40
CA THR A 219 -7.89 -2.56 -0.85
C THR A 219 -8.82 -2.48 -2.06
N ALA A 220 -9.83 -3.36 -2.14
CA ALA A 220 -10.81 -3.34 -3.22
C ALA A 220 -11.61 -2.02 -3.23
N GLY A 221 -12.05 -1.53 -2.07
CA GLY A 221 -12.71 -0.25 -1.93
C GLY A 221 -11.83 0.93 -2.35
N LEU A 222 -10.56 0.94 -1.91
CA LEU A 222 -9.59 1.98 -2.28
C LEU A 222 -9.27 1.99 -3.78
N PHE A 223 -9.19 0.83 -4.43
CA PHE A 223 -9.06 0.74 -5.89
C PHE A 223 -10.22 1.44 -6.59
N MET A 224 -11.45 1.21 -6.14
CA MET A 224 -12.64 1.86 -6.70
C MET A 224 -12.62 3.38 -6.45
N VAL A 225 -12.26 3.83 -5.25
CA VAL A 225 -12.10 5.27 -4.95
C VAL A 225 -11.06 5.90 -5.86
N GLY A 226 -9.92 5.24 -6.06
CA GLY A 226 -8.89 5.69 -7.00
C GLY A 226 -9.41 5.83 -8.43
N MET A 227 -10.21 4.86 -8.90
CA MET A 227 -10.88 4.96 -10.20
C MET A 227 -11.88 6.13 -10.26
N ILE A 228 -12.63 6.41 -9.19
CA ILE A 228 -13.56 7.55 -9.08
C ILE A 228 -12.79 8.89 -9.13
N ILE A 229 -11.65 9.00 -8.43
CA ILE A 229 -10.76 10.16 -8.51
C ILE A 229 -10.33 10.42 -9.95
N GLY A 230 -10.02 9.35 -10.70
CA GLY A 230 -9.72 9.45 -12.13
C GLY A 230 -10.90 9.94 -12.96
N ARG A 231 -12.09 9.36 -12.77
CA ARG A 231 -13.33 9.74 -13.49
C ARG A 231 -13.71 11.21 -13.28
N SER A 232 -13.49 11.72 -12.08
CA SER A 232 -13.82 13.11 -11.71
C SER A 232 -12.74 14.13 -12.11
N ASN A 233 -11.62 13.68 -12.69
CA ASN A 233 -10.45 14.52 -12.98
C ASN A 233 -9.95 15.32 -11.75
N ALA A 234 -10.08 14.75 -10.55
CA ALA A 234 -9.85 15.45 -9.29
C ALA A 234 -8.40 15.91 -9.07
N PHE A 235 -7.44 15.34 -9.80
CA PHE A 235 -6.04 15.76 -9.76
C PHE A 235 -5.73 16.98 -10.64
N LEU A 236 -6.65 17.42 -11.49
CA LEU A 236 -6.41 18.65 -12.25
C LEU A 236 -6.63 19.88 -11.36
N TYR A 237 -5.73 20.85 -11.48
CA TYR A 237 -5.90 22.12 -10.77
C TYR A 237 -7.16 22.84 -11.25
N SER A 238 -8.08 23.09 -10.35
CA SER A 238 -9.22 23.96 -10.52
C SER A 238 -9.73 24.38 -9.14
N GLU A 239 -10.35 25.56 -9.02
CA GLU A 239 -10.95 26.02 -7.76
C GLU A 239 -11.96 25.01 -7.20
N LYS A 240 -12.75 24.39 -8.08
CA LYS A 240 -13.71 23.34 -7.71
C LYS A 240 -13.00 22.15 -7.06
N ASN A 241 -11.92 21.65 -7.67
CA ASN A 241 -11.18 20.50 -7.15
C ASN A 241 -10.46 20.85 -5.83
N ILE A 242 -9.89 22.04 -5.72
CA ILE A 242 -9.28 22.49 -4.46
C ILE A 242 -10.33 22.53 -3.33
N LYS A 243 -11.53 23.07 -3.59
CA LYS A 243 -12.63 23.04 -2.60
C LYS A 243 -13.04 21.63 -2.21
N ILE A 244 -13.00 20.67 -3.15
CA ILE A 244 -13.25 19.24 -2.86
C ILE A 244 -12.15 18.69 -1.94
N TRP A 245 -10.88 18.93 -2.24
CA TRP A 245 -9.78 18.44 -1.42
C TRP A 245 -9.74 19.06 -0.02
N ILE A 246 -10.10 20.33 0.12
CA ILE A 246 -10.28 20.97 1.44
C ILE A 246 -11.40 20.27 2.23
N LYS A 247 -12.54 19.99 1.60
CA LYS A 247 -13.63 19.25 2.26
C LYS A 247 -13.20 17.85 2.68
N VAL A 248 -12.52 17.11 1.79
CA VAL A 248 -11.98 15.76 2.10
C VAL A 248 -11.02 15.83 3.29
N PHE A 249 -10.12 16.82 3.31
CA PHE A 249 -9.17 17.02 4.40
C PHE A 249 -9.89 17.29 5.73
N ILE A 250 -10.85 18.21 5.76
CA ILE A 250 -11.62 18.56 6.98
C ILE A 250 -12.40 17.33 7.47
N ILE A 251 -13.13 16.64 6.59
CA ILE A 251 -13.90 15.44 6.95
C ILE A 251 -12.97 14.36 7.51
N ALA A 252 -11.83 14.15 6.87
CA ALA A 252 -10.85 13.17 7.29
C ALA A 252 -10.26 13.49 8.67
N VAL A 253 -9.91 14.75 8.94
CA VAL A 253 -9.43 15.22 10.26
C VAL A 253 -10.52 15.01 11.32
N THR A 254 -11.76 15.46 11.04
CA THR A 254 -12.87 15.37 11.99
C THR A 254 -13.22 13.91 12.31
N ALA A 255 -13.13 12.99 11.33
CA ALA A 255 -13.40 11.58 11.52
C ALA A 255 -12.26 10.85 12.24
N PHE A 256 -11.01 11.24 11.98
CA PHE A 256 -9.83 10.55 12.50
C PHE A 256 -9.78 10.54 14.03
N PHE A 257 -9.87 11.70 14.66
CA PHE A 257 -9.66 11.82 16.11
C PHE A 257 -10.63 10.98 16.95
N PRO A 258 -11.97 11.04 16.75
CA PRO A 258 -12.89 10.21 17.52
C PRO A 258 -12.71 8.72 17.24
N ILE A 259 -12.49 8.30 15.99
CA ILE A 259 -12.29 6.89 15.66
C ILE A 259 -10.98 6.36 16.26
N TYR A 260 -9.91 7.16 16.19
CA TYR A 260 -8.63 6.81 16.80
C TYR A 260 -8.71 6.73 18.32
N GLY A 261 -9.46 7.65 18.95
CA GLY A 261 -9.73 7.62 20.40
C GLY A 261 -10.47 6.36 20.83
N LEU A 262 -11.45 5.89 20.04
CA LEU A 262 -12.19 4.67 20.32
C LEU A 262 -11.30 3.43 20.43
N ILE A 263 -10.22 3.34 19.64
CA ILE A 263 -9.29 2.19 19.67
C ILE A 263 -8.73 1.95 21.08
N ASN A 264 -8.44 3.03 21.80
CA ASN A 264 -7.88 2.95 23.15
C ASN A 264 -8.93 2.74 24.24
N ILE A 265 -10.18 3.12 23.99
CA ILE A 265 -11.28 3.07 24.96
C ILE A 265 -12.04 1.75 24.88
N LEU A 266 -12.16 1.14 23.70
CA LEU A 266 -12.92 -0.10 23.49
C LEU A 266 -12.55 -1.24 24.47
N PRO A 267 -11.25 -1.50 24.79
CA PRO A 267 -10.88 -2.55 25.74
C PRO A 267 -11.45 -2.36 27.15
N ASP A 268 -11.72 -1.12 27.57
CA ASP A 268 -12.28 -0.83 28.91
C ASP A 268 -13.78 -1.16 28.98
N PHE A 269 -14.47 -1.18 27.83
CA PHE A 269 -15.93 -1.41 27.75
C PHE A 269 -16.31 -2.79 27.23
N ILE A 270 -15.44 -3.45 26.49
CA ILE A 270 -15.70 -4.74 25.87
C ILE A 270 -14.72 -5.78 26.36
N SER A 271 -15.15 -6.61 27.31
CA SER A 271 -14.31 -7.67 27.89
C SER A 271 -14.26 -8.94 27.02
N ARG A 272 -15.25 -9.12 26.13
CA ARG A 272 -15.37 -10.33 25.31
C ARG A 272 -14.53 -10.20 24.03
N GLU A 273 -13.51 -11.04 23.88
CA GLU A 273 -12.57 -11.01 22.76
C GLU A 273 -13.26 -11.13 21.39
N ALA A 274 -14.29 -11.98 21.29
CA ALA A 274 -15.05 -12.18 20.05
C ALA A 274 -15.76 -10.89 19.54
N LEU A 275 -16.00 -9.92 20.44
CA LEU A 275 -16.52 -8.60 20.10
C LEU A 275 -15.40 -7.55 20.03
N LEU A 276 -14.44 -7.62 20.93
CA LEU A 276 -13.36 -6.64 21.05
C LEU A 276 -12.45 -6.65 19.81
N ILE A 277 -11.97 -7.83 19.41
CA ILE A 277 -11.02 -7.97 18.30
C ILE A 277 -11.57 -7.36 16.99
N PRO A 278 -12.74 -7.78 16.48
CA PRO A 278 -13.26 -7.21 15.24
C PRO A 278 -13.66 -5.74 15.39
N SER A 279 -14.07 -5.27 16.57
CA SER A 279 -14.38 -3.85 16.82
C SER A 279 -13.13 -2.98 16.74
N VAL A 280 -12.04 -3.41 17.35
CA VAL A 280 -10.75 -2.73 17.30
C VAL A 280 -10.19 -2.74 15.86
N LEU A 281 -10.29 -3.86 15.14
CA LEU A 281 -9.87 -3.96 13.74
C LEU A 281 -10.66 -3.01 12.84
N LEU A 282 -11.98 -2.94 13.02
CA LEU A 282 -12.86 -2.00 12.32
C LEU A 282 -12.41 -0.56 12.57
N CYS A 283 -12.23 -0.16 13.82
CA CYS A 283 -11.79 1.19 14.18
C CYS A 283 -10.38 1.49 13.62
N LYS A 284 -9.44 0.53 13.72
CA LYS A 284 -8.09 0.66 13.11
C LYS A 284 -8.17 0.86 11.59
N SER A 285 -9.01 0.09 10.91
CA SER A 285 -9.18 0.19 9.47
C SER A 285 -9.76 1.55 9.05
N LEU A 286 -10.85 1.99 9.70
CA LEU A 286 -11.47 3.29 9.45
C LEU A 286 -10.55 4.47 9.80
N SER A 287 -9.82 4.39 10.91
CA SER A 287 -8.82 5.37 11.31
C SER A 287 -7.70 5.49 10.25
N ASN A 288 -7.20 4.35 9.74
CA ASN A 288 -6.20 4.34 8.68
C ASN A 288 -6.71 4.98 7.38
N ILE A 289 -7.98 4.76 7.01
CA ILE A 289 -8.62 5.40 5.85
C ILE A 289 -8.72 6.91 6.07
N ALA A 290 -9.17 7.34 7.25
CA ALA A 290 -9.28 8.76 7.59
C ALA A 290 -7.91 9.44 7.56
N PHE A 291 -6.89 8.86 8.20
CA PHE A 291 -5.53 9.42 8.18
C PHE A 291 -4.93 9.41 6.77
N THR A 292 -5.20 8.39 5.97
CA THR A 292 -4.83 8.36 4.54
C THR A 292 -5.48 9.54 3.81
N GLY A 293 -6.73 9.85 4.09
CA GLY A 293 -7.42 11.03 3.55
C GLY A 293 -6.74 12.34 3.93
N ILE A 294 -6.29 12.48 5.19
CA ILE A 294 -5.52 13.65 5.67
C ILE A 294 -4.22 13.78 4.86
N MET A 295 -3.43 12.70 4.78
CA MET A 295 -2.15 12.73 4.07
C MET A 295 -2.33 13.00 2.58
N PHE A 296 -3.25 12.28 1.95
CA PHE A 296 -3.49 12.37 0.51
C PHE A 296 -4.01 13.75 0.10
N ALA A 297 -5.06 14.24 0.75
CA ALA A 297 -5.58 15.58 0.49
C ALA A 297 -4.58 16.67 0.92
N GLY A 298 -3.90 16.50 2.05
CA GLY A 298 -2.87 17.42 2.53
C GLY A 298 -1.73 17.60 1.54
N ILE A 299 -1.17 16.51 1.00
CA ILE A 299 -0.11 16.57 -0.02
C ILE A 299 -0.61 17.30 -1.28
N ILE A 300 -1.85 17.02 -1.73
CA ILE A 300 -2.43 17.67 -2.90
C ILE A 300 -2.60 19.18 -2.66
N LEU A 301 -3.13 19.58 -1.51
CA LEU A 301 -3.32 20.99 -1.15
C LEU A 301 -1.97 21.72 -1.03
N VAL A 302 -0.99 21.13 -0.35
CA VAL A 302 0.37 21.68 -0.26
C VAL A 302 0.98 21.82 -1.65
N TYR A 303 0.83 20.82 -2.52
CA TYR A 303 1.36 20.85 -3.88
C TYR A 303 0.78 21.99 -4.73
N TYR A 304 -0.52 22.28 -4.59
CA TYR A 304 -1.18 23.30 -5.43
C TYR A 304 -1.23 24.68 -4.81
N LEU A 305 -1.21 24.80 -3.48
CA LEU A 305 -1.44 26.08 -2.79
C LEU A 305 -0.19 26.69 -2.17
N THR A 306 0.94 25.98 -2.14
CA THR A 306 2.16 26.47 -1.48
C THR A 306 3.39 26.42 -2.37
N THR A 307 4.44 27.11 -1.93
CA THR A 307 5.77 27.08 -2.58
C THR A 307 6.51 25.76 -2.37
N LEU A 308 6.03 24.90 -1.45
CA LEU A 308 6.58 23.57 -1.18
C LEU A 308 6.37 22.59 -2.33
N LYS A 309 5.63 22.98 -3.38
CA LYS A 309 5.52 22.22 -4.63
C LYS A 309 6.87 21.70 -5.12
N ASN A 310 7.92 22.55 -5.09
CA ASN A 310 9.25 22.18 -5.57
C ASN A 310 9.92 21.10 -4.71
N VAL A 311 9.62 21.06 -3.41
CA VAL A 311 10.10 20.01 -2.49
C VAL A 311 9.35 18.71 -2.77
N LEU A 312 8.02 18.79 -2.86
CA LEU A 312 7.19 17.61 -3.16
C LEU A 312 7.49 17.02 -4.54
N HIS A 313 7.80 17.85 -5.53
CA HIS A 313 8.16 17.41 -6.88
C HIS A 313 9.40 16.48 -6.89
N LYS A 314 10.30 16.63 -5.91
CA LYS A 314 11.48 15.73 -5.78
C LYS A 314 11.09 14.26 -5.55
N PHE A 315 9.88 13.97 -5.08
CA PHE A 315 9.39 12.58 -4.96
C PHE A 315 8.92 11.98 -6.29
N ALA A 316 8.65 12.80 -7.32
CA ALA A 316 8.11 12.32 -8.58
C ALA A 316 9.02 11.32 -9.31
N PRO A 317 10.36 11.50 -9.41
CA PRO A 317 11.26 10.49 -9.99
C PRO A 317 11.17 9.14 -9.28
N TYR A 318 11.13 9.14 -7.95
CA TYR A 318 11.01 7.95 -7.13
C TYR A 318 9.67 7.23 -7.35
N GLY A 319 8.56 7.99 -7.44
CA GLY A 319 7.24 7.46 -7.76
C GLY A 319 7.09 6.91 -9.19
N ARG A 320 7.87 7.46 -10.14
CA ARG A 320 7.92 6.96 -11.53
C ARG A 320 8.56 5.58 -11.64
N MET A 321 9.38 5.21 -10.69
CA MET A 321 10.09 3.93 -10.60
C MET A 321 9.61 3.09 -9.41
N SER A 322 8.34 3.23 -9.03
CA SER A 322 7.77 2.63 -7.83
C SER A 322 7.88 1.11 -7.77
N LEU A 323 7.68 0.40 -8.88
CA LEU A 323 7.83 -1.05 -8.96
C LEU A 323 9.30 -1.46 -8.83
N THR A 324 10.18 -0.76 -9.53
CA THR A 324 11.64 -0.98 -9.42
C THR A 324 12.12 -0.77 -7.99
N ASN A 325 11.73 0.34 -7.35
CA ASN A 325 12.11 0.63 -5.97
C ASN A 325 11.53 -0.38 -4.99
N TYR A 326 10.27 -0.77 -5.18
CA TYR A 326 9.61 -1.75 -4.32
C TYR A 326 10.29 -3.13 -4.37
N LEU A 327 10.64 -3.64 -5.55
CA LEU A 327 11.33 -4.93 -5.67
C LEU A 327 12.80 -4.85 -5.25
N SER A 328 13.49 -3.77 -5.58
CA SER A 328 14.90 -3.63 -5.18
C SER A 328 15.08 -3.50 -3.66
N GLN A 329 14.13 -2.89 -2.94
CA GLN A 329 14.18 -2.88 -1.47
C GLN A 329 14.06 -4.29 -0.86
N SER A 330 13.25 -5.18 -1.47
CA SER A 330 13.11 -6.57 -1.02
C SER A 330 14.43 -7.32 -1.14
N LEU A 331 15.13 -7.15 -2.26
CA LEU A 331 16.44 -7.76 -2.48
C LEU A 331 17.51 -7.17 -1.52
N ILE A 332 17.57 -5.85 -1.41
CA ILE A 332 18.55 -5.16 -0.55
C ILE A 332 18.28 -5.48 0.92
N GLY A 333 17.02 -5.37 1.37
CA GLY A 333 16.63 -5.64 2.74
C GLY A 333 16.88 -7.10 3.14
N GLY A 334 16.48 -8.06 2.29
CA GLY A 334 16.73 -9.47 2.53
C GLY A 334 18.23 -9.80 2.62
N PHE A 335 19.04 -9.24 1.72
CA PHE A 335 20.50 -9.42 1.76
C PHE A 335 21.14 -8.80 3.03
N LEU A 336 20.69 -7.62 3.43
CA LEU A 336 21.25 -6.97 4.62
C LEU A 336 20.84 -7.69 5.91
N PHE A 337 19.57 -8.09 6.03
CA PHE A 337 19.02 -8.49 7.33
C PHE A 337 18.94 -10.01 7.53
N TYR A 338 18.60 -10.81 6.50
CA TYR A 338 18.39 -12.24 6.68
C TYR A 338 19.69 -13.04 6.79
N ASN A 339 19.59 -14.23 7.36
CA ASN A 339 20.75 -15.10 7.63
C ASN A 339 21.57 -15.46 6.38
N TRP A 340 20.94 -15.60 5.23
CA TRP A 340 21.63 -15.91 3.97
C TRP A 340 22.50 -14.75 3.45
N GLY A 341 22.36 -13.55 3.99
CA GLY A 341 23.15 -12.37 3.65
C GLY A 341 24.07 -11.95 4.80
N LEU A 342 23.89 -10.71 5.29
CA LEU A 342 24.71 -10.16 6.36
C LEU A 342 24.17 -10.44 7.78
N GLY A 343 22.94 -10.95 7.93
CA GLY A 343 22.36 -11.30 9.23
C GLY A 343 22.17 -10.13 10.19
N LEU A 344 22.01 -8.89 9.68
CA LEU A 344 21.97 -7.69 10.53
C LEU A 344 20.79 -7.67 11.51
N TYR A 345 19.74 -8.49 11.31
CA TYR A 345 18.61 -8.59 12.25
C TYR A 345 19.04 -8.92 13.68
N LEU A 346 20.19 -9.61 13.86
CA LEU A 346 20.76 -9.96 15.17
C LEU A 346 21.41 -8.78 15.90
N HIS A 347 21.81 -7.75 15.16
CA HIS A 347 22.74 -6.72 15.65
C HIS A 347 22.19 -5.30 15.56
N THR A 348 20.98 -5.11 14.99
CA THR A 348 20.45 -3.78 14.74
C THR A 348 19.18 -3.50 15.57
N GLY A 349 19.23 -2.44 16.39
CA GLY A 349 18.06 -1.83 17.01
C GLY A 349 17.24 -1.02 16.01
N ILE A 350 16.10 -0.50 16.45
CA ILE A 350 15.15 0.26 15.60
C ILE A 350 15.80 1.49 14.98
N THR A 351 16.61 2.23 15.76
CA THR A 351 17.35 3.40 15.26
C THR A 351 18.31 3.04 14.13
N ALA A 352 19.03 1.93 14.24
CA ALA A 352 19.90 1.46 13.16
C ALA A 352 19.11 1.02 11.93
N CYS A 353 18.00 0.29 12.12
CA CYS A 353 17.11 -0.15 11.05
C CYS A 353 16.55 1.03 10.24
N ILE A 354 16.09 2.10 10.91
CA ILE A 354 15.57 3.28 10.19
C ILE A 354 16.68 4.03 9.44
N LEU A 355 17.87 4.14 10.01
CA LEU A 355 19.01 4.78 9.33
C LEU A 355 19.41 4.01 8.07
N ILE A 356 19.41 2.67 8.12
CA ILE A 356 19.61 1.82 6.95
C ILE A 356 18.50 2.04 5.93
N GLY A 357 17.24 2.03 6.37
CA GLY A 357 16.08 2.28 5.49
C GLY A 357 16.14 3.64 4.78
N VAL A 358 16.50 4.70 5.52
CA VAL A 358 16.71 6.04 4.96
C VAL A 358 17.89 6.05 3.97
N SER A 359 18.98 5.36 4.27
CA SER A 359 20.12 5.25 3.37
C SER A 359 19.76 4.53 2.07
N VAL A 360 19.00 3.44 2.16
CA VAL A 360 18.47 2.72 0.98
C VAL A 360 17.53 3.61 0.18
N PHE A 361 16.64 4.36 0.84
CA PHE A 361 15.78 5.33 0.15
C PHE A 361 16.60 6.36 -0.63
N PHE A 362 17.64 6.96 -0.05
CA PHE A 362 18.49 7.91 -0.76
C PHE A 362 19.27 7.26 -1.90
N LEU A 363 19.79 6.05 -1.71
CA LEU A 363 20.45 5.28 -2.77
C LEU A 363 19.52 5.10 -3.97
N GLN A 364 18.30 4.63 -3.72
CA GLN A 364 17.27 4.46 -4.74
C GLN A 364 16.85 5.80 -5.38
N TYR A 365 16.74 6.86 -4.57
CA TYR A 365 16.40 8.20 -5.05
C TYR A 365 17.44 8.74 -6.03
N PHE A 366 18.72 8.63 -5.70
CA PHE A 366 19.81 9.03 -6.61
C PHE A 366 19.87 8.17 -7.86
N PHE A 367 19.66 6.87 -7.73
CA PHE A 367 19.52 5.97 -8.88
C PHE A 367 18.37 6.38 -9.79
N CYS A 368 17.19 6.67 -9.23
CA CYS A 368 16.03 7.12 -10.02
C CYS A 368 16.33 8.41 -10.79
N ASN A 369 16.95 9.39 -10.15
CA ASN A 369 17.29 10.65 -10.80
C ASN A 369 18.33 10.45 -11.91
N TRP A 370 19.34 9.61 -11.69
CA TRP A 370 20.33 9.26 -12.69
C TRP A 370 19.71 8.52 -13.87
N TRP A 371 18.93 7.47 -13.62
CA TRP A 371 18.32 6.62 -14.63
C TRP A 371 17.34 7.39 -15.53
N LEU A 372 16.51 8.23 -14.94
CA LEU A 372 15.48 8.97 -15.64
C LEU A 372 16.01 10.15 -16.48
N ARG A 373 17.30 10.44 -16.44
CA ARG A 373 17.92 11.40 -17.40
C ARG A 373 17.94 10.84 -18.81
N SER A 374 18.11 9.54 -18.97
CA SER A 374 18.20 8.86 -20.28
C SER A 374 16.98 7.97 -20.59
N HIS A 375 16.15 7.65 -19.60
CA HIS A 375 15.01 6.74 -19.74
C HIS A 375 13.70 7.38 -19.27
N ARG A 376 12.60 7.02 -19.94
CA ARG A 376 11.26 7.58 -19.60
C ARG A 376 10.59 6.93 -18.40
N GLN A 377 11.03 5.74 -17.98
CA GLN A 377 10.44 4.92 -16.91
C GLN A 377 11.50 3.98 -16.34
N GLY A 378 11.27 3.40 -15.16
CA GLY A 378 12.17 2.45 -14.53
C GLY A 378 12.32 1.15 -15.34
N PRO A 379 13.38 0.36 -15.05
CA PRO A 379 13.64 -0.89 -15.80
C PRO A 379 12.52 -1.91 -15.64
N LEU A 380 11.99 -2.13 -14.44
CA LEU A 380 10.89 -3.09 -14.24
C LEU A 380 9.55 -2.57 -14.77
N GLU A 381 9.30 -1.28 -14.68
CA GLU A 381 8.13 -0.64 -15.31
C GLU A 381 8.18 -0.78 -16.82
N TRP A 382 9.36 -0.63 -17.41
CA TRP A 382 9.57 -0.82 -18.84
C TRP A 382 9.32 -2.27 -19.24
N LEU A 383 9.90 -3.23 -18.53
CA LEU A 383 9.73 -4.66 -18.79
C LEU A 383 8.25 -5.05 -18.68
N TRP A 384 7.58 -4.67 -17.60
CA TRP A 384 6.16 -4.95 -17.37
C TRP A 384 5.28 -4.32 -18.46
N LYS A 385 5.57 -3.07 -18.86
CA LYS A 385 4.88 -2.42 -19.95
C LYS A 385 5.12 -3.15 -21.29
N LYS A 386 6.36 -3.50 -21.60
CA LYS A 386 6.71 -4.22 -22.84
C LYS A 386 5.97 -5.56 -22.89
N ALA A 387 6.00 -6.36 -21.82
CA ALA A 387 5.29 -7.62 -21.71
C ALA A 387 3.76 -7.45 -21.81
N THR A 388 3.21 -6.37 -21.25
CA THR A 388 1.79 -6.03 -21.38
C THR A 388 1.37 -5.84 -22.84
N TRP A 389 2.23 -5.24 -23.67
CA TRP A 389 1.90 -4.87 -25.06
C TRP A 389 2.45 -5.82 -26.12
N ILE A 390 2.93 -7.00 -25.73
CA ILE A 390 3.28 -8.06 -26.68
C ILE A 390 2.03 -8.36 -27.53
N LYS A 391 2.17 -8.26 -28.84
CA LYS A 391 1.16 -8.73 -29.77
C LYS A 391 1.20 -10.26 -29.72
N VAL A 392 0.20 -10.89 -29.11
CA VAL A 392 -0.07 -12.28 -29.35
C VAL A 392 -0.42 -12.38 -30.84
N GLY A 393 0.39 -13.08 -31.61
CA GLY A 393 0.19 -13.21 -33.04
C GLY A 393 -1.26 -13.59 -33.33
N LYS A 394 -1.86 -12.92 -34.30
CA LYS A 394 -3.05 -13.45 -34.96
C LYS A 394 -2.56 -14.74 -35.66
N GLY A 395 -2.83 -15.92 -35.06
CA GLY A 395 -2.91 -17.15 -35.84
C GLY A 395 -4.06 -17.03 -36.79
#